data_4a2a47b74bb535897bf3d615e7bd15fa
#
_entry.id   4a2a47b74bb535897bf3d615e7bd15fa
#
_cell.length_a   1.000
_cell.length_b   1.000
_cell.length_c   1.000
_cell.angle_alpha   90.00
_cell.angle_beta   90.00
_cell.angle_gamma   90.00
#
_symmetry.space_group_name_H-M   'P 1'
#
loop_
_entity.id
_entity.type
_entity.pdbx_description
1 polymer ?
#
loop_
_entity_poly.entity_id
_entity_poly.type
_entity_poly.pdbx_seq_one_letter_code
_entity_poly.pdbx_strand_id
1 'polypeptide(L)'
;MVSKIGRTPIAIAATGTDFYFYLLHTGVLTRYLLELPDVNTITFTLSLVDENDKTIWSGAAHAENDTYSVPIDVEIYGKYKVNLHLNNVAGGTGGTAYITFWVR
;
A
#
# COMPACT_ATOMS: atom_id res chain seq x y z
N MET A 1 -18.48 -0.23 14.28
CA MET A 1 -17.70 1.01 14.27
C MET A 1 -16.53 0.86 13.30
N VAL A 2 -16.23 1.89 12.52
CA VAL A 2 -15.08 1.90 11.60
C VAL A 2 -13.99 2.75 12.21
N SER A 3 -12.78 2.18 12.25
CA SER A 3 -11.58 2.88 12.73
C SER A 3 -10.66 3.17 11.55
N LYS A 4 -9.79 4.15 11.73
CA LYS A 4 -8.84 4.59 10.70
C LYS A 4 -7.43 4.24 11.14
N ILE A 5 -6.64 3.63 10.25
CA ILE A 5 -5.23 3.31 10.45
C ILE A 5 -4.42 4.12 9.44
N GLY A 6 -3.54 4.92 9.94
CA GLY A 6 -2.70 5.77 9.10
C GLY A 6 -3.00 7.24 9.38
N ARG A 7 -2.49 8.07 8.65
CA ARG A 7 -1.79 8.07 7.36
C ARG A 7 -0.35 7.54 7.53
N THR A 8 -0.01 6.41 6.89
CA THR A 8 1.30 5.78 7.05
C THR A 8 2.18 6.07 5.84
N PRO A 9 3.39 6.65 6.02
CA PRO A 9 4.28 6.91 4.91
C PRO A 9 5.04 5.64 4.48
N ILE A 10 5.25 5.50 3.17
CA ILE A 10 6.18 4.53 2.59
C ILE A 10 7.20 5.31 1.78
N ALA A 11 8.46 5.28 2.22
CA ALA A 11 9.55 5.90 1.49
C ALA A 11 9.89 5.06 0.26
N ILE A 12 9.88 5.71 -0.91
CA ILE A 12 10.18 5.08 -2.20
C ILE A 12 11.56 5.56 -2.63
N ALA A 13 12.53 4.65 -2.59
CA ALA A 13 13.88 4.96 -3.03
C ALA A 13 13.93 5.10 -4.55
N ALA A 14 14.98 5.76 -5.07
CA ALA A 14 15.20 5.91 -6.50
C ALA A 14 15.41 4.58 -7.21
N THR A 15 15.91 3.58 -6.49
CA THR A 15 16.13 2.22 -6.99
C THR A 15 15.28 1.23 -6.21
N GLY A 16 15.03 0.06 -6.79
CA GLY A 16 14.16 -0.95 -6.18
C GLY A 16 12.72 -0.80 -6.66
N THR A 17 11.94 -1.86 -6.47
CA THR A 17 10.56 -1.94 -6.97
C THR A 17 9.56 -2.35 -5.91
N ASP A 18 10.01 -2.69 -4.70
CA ASP A 18 9.12 -3.12 -3.62
C ASP A 18 9.47 -2.37 -2.33
N PHE A 19 8.46 -1.74 -1.75
CA PHE A 19 8.59 -0.98 -0.52
C PHE A 19 7.42 -1.34 0.38
N TYR A 20 7.66 -1.47 1.69
CA TYR A 20 6.63 -2.00 2.57
C TYR A 20 6.73 -1.45 3.98
N PHE A 21 5.65 -1.65 4.74
CA PHE A 21 5.64 -1.54 6.20
C PHE A 21 4.81 -2.70 6.77
N TYR A 22 4.94 -2.92 8.08
CA TYR A 22 4.16 -3.95 8.76
C TYR A 22 2.93 -3.35 9.41
N LEU A 23 1.80 -4.04 9.24
CA LEU A 23 0.53 -3.73 9.86
C LEU A 23 0.18 -4.84 10.84
N LEU A 24 -0.04 -4.50 12.10
CA LEU A 24 -0.52 -5.44 13.12
C LEU A 24 -1.93 -5.04 13.51
N HIS A 25 -2.91 -5.80 13.08
CA HIS A 25 -4.31 -5.47 13.33
C HIS A 25 -5.22 -6.69 13.12
N THR A 26 -6.42 -6.62 13.72
CA THR A 26 -7.47 -7.62 13.55
C THR A 26 -8.77 -6.92 13.21
N GLY A 27 -9.46 -7.40 12.18
CA GLY A 27 -10.72 -6.85 11.73
C GLY A 27 -10.90 -7.01 10.22
N VAL A 28 -11.76 -6.19 9.64
CA VAL A 28 -12.02 -6.20 8.20
C VAL A 28 -11.63 -4.85 7.61
N LEU A 29 -10.68 -4.87 6.69
CA LEU A 29 -10.31 -3.67 5.93
C LEU A 29 -11.41 -3.39 4.92
N THR A 30 -12.02 -2.20 5.00
CA THR A 30 -13.18 -1.83 4.18
C THR A 30 -12.84 -0.85 3.08
N ARG A 31 -11.72 -0.16 3.20
CA ARG A 31 -11.28 0.86 2.22
C ARG A 31 -9.80 1.16 2.42
N TYR A 32 -9.11 1.52 1.35
CA TYR A 32 -7.82 2.18 1.45
C TYR A 32 -7.81 3.49 0.69
N LEU A 33 -6.98 4.41 1.17
CA LEU A 33 -6.64 5.65 0.48
C LEU A 33 -5.13 5.59 0.18
N LEU A 34 -4.78 5.62 -1.10
CA LEU A 34 -3.39 5.55 -1.55
C LEU A 34 -3.03 6.86 -2.22
N GLU A 35 -2.06 7.57 -1.63
CA GLU A 35 -1.56 8.85 -2.14
C GLU A 35 -0.18 8.60 -2.73
N LEU A 36 -0.06 8.73 -4.04
CA LEU A 36 1.15 8.39 -4.78
C LEU A 36 1.94 9.64 -5.18
N PRO A 37 3.27 9.61 -5.07
CA PRO A 37 4.11 10.75 -5.41
C PRO A 37 4.26 10.91 -6.93
N ASP A 38 4.73 12.08 -7.33
CA ASP A 38 5.13 12.38 -8.70
C ASP A 38 6.56 11.84 -8.93
N VAL A 39 6.64 10.71 -9.59
CA VAL A 39 7.89 10.02 -9.92
C VAL A 39 7.91 9.71 -11.42
N ASN A 40 8.73 8.76 -11.88
CA ASN A 40 8.67 8.32 -13.28
C ASN A 40 7.26 7.80 -13.65
N THR A 41 6.95 7.78 -14.93
CA THR A 41 5.71 7.18 -15.44
C THR A 41 5.68 5.69 -15.13
N ILE A 42 5.18 5.34 -13.98
CA ILE A 42 5.11 3.97 -13.46
C ILE A 42 3.73 3.70 -12.87
N THR A 43 3.47 2.43 -12.63
CA THR A 43 2.27 2.01 -11.90
C THR A 43 2.65 1.37 -10.58
N PHE A 44 1.75 1.50 -9.61
CA PHE A 44 1.89 1.00 -8.25
C PHE A 44 0.81 -0.01 -7.97
N THR A 45 1.16 -1.15 -7.38
CA THR A 45 0.21 -2.17 -6.97
C THR A 45 0.36 -2.42 -5.47
N LEU A 46 -0.74 -2.30 -4.74
CA LEU A 46 -0.79 -2.54 -3.31
C LEU A 46 -1.16 -3.99 -3.04
N SER A 47 -0.45 -4.65 -2.15
CA SER A 47 -0.77 -6.02 -1.74
C SER A 47 -0.58 -6.20 -0.24
N LEU A 48 -1.23 -7.23 0.31
CA LEU A 48 -1.08 -7.67 1.69
C LEU A 48 -0.47 -9.06 1.70
N VAL A 49 0.62 -9.21 2.43
CA VAL A 49 1.39 -10.45 2.53
C VAL A 49 1.40 -10.89 3.99
N ASP A 50 1.04 -12.13 4.26
CA ASP A 50 1.01 -12.66 5.62
C ASP A 50 2.40 -13.04 6.16
N GLU A 51 2.46 -13.55 7.37
CA GLU A 51 3.72 -13.94 8.04
C GLU A 51 4.43 -15.10 7.35
N ASN A 52 3.74 -15.84 6.48
CA ASN A 52 4.30 -16.96 5.71
C ASN A 52 4.71 -16.56 4.30
N ASP A 53 4.86 -15.25 4.04
CA ASP A 53 5.17 -14.69 2.72
C ASP A 53 4.12 -14.99 1.65
N LYS A 54 2.89 -15.26 2.08
CA LYS A 54 1.79 -15.51 1.16
C LYS A 54 0.99 -14.23 0.93
N THR A 55 0.80 -13.86 -0.33
CA THR A 55 -0.08 -12.75 -0.70
C THR A 55 -1.53 -13.17 -0.47
N ILE A 56 -2.21 -12.49 0.45
CA ILE A 56 -3.62 -12.75 0.76
C ILE A 56 -4.57 -11.86 -0.04
N TRP A 57 -4.07 -10.74 -0.53
CA TRP A 57 -4.85 -9.79 -1.32
C TRP A 57 -3.91 -8.94 -2.17
N SER A 58 -4.35 -8.61 -3.38
CA SER A 58 -3.64 -7.72 -4.29
C SER A 58 -4.64 -6.86 -5.04
N GLY A 59 -4.40 -5.56 -5.08
CA GLY A 59 -5.26 -4.61 -5.78
C GLY A 59 -4.89 -4.43 -7.25
N ALA A 60 -5.61 -3.54 -7.91
CA ALA A 60 -5.29 -3.12 -9.26
C ALA A 60 -4.07 -2.18 -9.29
N ALA A 61 -3.42 -2.07 -10.45
CA ALA A 61 -2.36 -1.10 -10.64
C ALA A 61 -2.92 0.32 -10.71
N HIS A 62 -2.23 1.27 -10.08
CA HIS A 62 -2.58 2.68 -10.06
C HIS A 62 -1.44 3.52 -10.65
N ALA A 63 -1.79 4.53 -11.45
CA ALA A 63 -0.81 5.45 -12.00
C ALA A 63 -0.22 6.37 -10.92
N GLU A 64 1.04 6.78 -11.10
CA GLU A 64 1.72 7.70 -10.20
C GLU A 64 1.05 9.09 -10.16
N ASN A 65 1.47 9.93 -9.20
CA ASN A 65 1.06 11.32 -9.06
C ASN A 65 -0.46 11.53 -8.96
N ASP A 66 -1.12 10.69 -8.15
CA ASP A 66 -2.56 10.77 -7.94
C ASP A 66 -2.95 10.15 -6.59
N THR A 67 -4.20 10.30 -6.22
CA THR A 67 -4.77 9.77 -4.99
C THR A 67 -5.95 8.86 -5.34
N TYR A 68 -5.95 7.66 -4.74
CA TYR A 68 -6.95 6.64 -5.01
C TYR A 68 -7.65 6.23 -3.72
N SER A 69 -8.98 6.28 -3.74
CA SER A 69 -9.82 5.79 -2.65
C SER A 69 -10.59 4.57 -3.15
N VAL A 70 -10.29 3.40 -2.59
CA VAL A 70 -10.78 2.13 -3.12
C VAL A 70 -11.47 1.33 -2.02
N PRO A 71 -12.74 0.93 -2.21
CA PRO A 71 -13.40 0.02 -1.29
C PRO A 71 -12.84 -1.40 -1.46
N ILE A 72 -12.65 -2.07 -0.33
CA ILE A 72 -12.18 -3.45 -0.29
C ILE A 72 -12.94 -4.22 0.78
N ASP A 73 -12.76 -5.53 0.84
CA ASP A 73 -13.35 -6.38 1.86
C ASP A 73 -12.33 -7.48 2.18
N VAL A 74 -11.40 -7.16 3.08
CA VAL A 74 -10.28 -8.04 3.41
C VAL A 74 -10.22 -8.25 4.91
N GLU A 75 -10.45 -9.48 5.35
CA GLU A 75 -10.29 -9.87 6.74
C GLU A 75 -8.81 -10.03 7.06
N ILE A 76 -8.36 -9.38 8.14
CA ILE A 76 -7.00 -9.50 8.64
C ILE A 76 -7.02 -9.97 10.09
N TYR A 77 -5.99 -10.72 10.45
CA TYR A 77 -5.83 -11.27 11.79
C TYR A 77 -4.35 -11.41 12.11
N GLY A 78 -3.78 -10.40 12.74
CA GLY A 78 -2.38 -10.40 13.14
C GLY A 78 -1.50 -9.48 12.32
N LYS A 79 -0.33 -9.96 11.94
CA LYS A 79 0.71 -9.14 11.30
C LYS A 79 0.79 -9.40 9.80
N TYR A 80 0.78 -8.31 9.04
CA TYR A 80 0.89 -8.35 7.58
C TYR A 80 1.92 -7.38 7.09
N LYS A 81 2.55 -7.72 5.98
CA LYS A 81 3.37 -6.79 5.21
C LYS A 81 2.45 -6.08 4.22
N VAL A 82 2.37 -4.75 4.32
CA VAL A 82 1.69 -3.92 3.34
C VAL A 82 2.72 -3.54 2.31
N ASN A 83 2.66 -4.18 1.14
CA ASN A 83 3.68 -4.04 0.09
C ASN A 83 3.18 -3.18 -1.06
N LEU A 84 4.00 -2.22 -1.45
CA LEU A 84 3.77 -1.37 -2.61
C LEU A 84 4.79 -1.75 -3.68
N HIS A 85 4.30 -2.37 -4.77
CA HIS A 85 5.12 -2.81 -5.87
C HIS A 85 5.06 -1.81 -7.03
N LEU A 86 6.23 -1.44 -7.55
CA LEU A 86 6.37 -0.57 -8.70
C LEU A 86 6.74 -1.41 -9.92
N ASN A 87 6.11 -1.15 -11.05
CA ASN A 87 6.43 -1.87 -12.29
C ASN A 87 7.80 -1.50 -12.89
N ASN A 88 8.42 -0.43 -12.38
CA ASN A 88 9.79 -0.03 -12.72
C ASN A 88 10.34 0.84 -11.59
N VAL A 89 11.64 1.11 -11.61
CA VAL A 89 12.27 1.96 -10.59
C VAL A 89 11.75 3.40 -10.68
N ALA A 90 11.61 4.06 -9.53
CA ALA A 90 11.15 5.44 -9.46
C ALA A 90 12.14 6.42 -10.10
N GLY A 91 13.44 6.18 -9.88
CA GLY A 91 14.48 7.09 -10.38
C GLY A 91 14.54 8.40 -9.61
N GLY A 92 15.39 9.32 -10.08
CA GLY A 92 15.53 10.65 -9.48
C GLY A 92 15.86 10.58 -7.98
N THR A 93 15.09 11.29 -7.18
CA THR A 93 15.23 11.30 -5.71
C THR A 93 14.22 10.38 -5.02
N GLY A 94 13.43 9.61 -5.78
CA GLY A 94 12.33 8.83 -5.24
C GLY A 94 11.18 9.72 -4.77
N GLY A 95 10.46 9.29 -3.75
CA GLY A 95 9.33 10.03 -3.21
C GLY A 95 8.76 9.36 -1.96
N THR A 96 7.60 9.81 -1.54
CA THR A 96 6.89 9.20 -0.41
C THR A 96 5.44 8.96 -0.79
N ALA A 97 4.98 7.71 -0.64
CA ALA A 97 3.58 7.36 -0.73
C ALA A 97 2.97 7.34 0.67
N TYR A 98 1.66 7.56 0.75
CA TYR A 98 0.94 7.49 2.03
C TYR A 98 -0.24 6.54 1.86
N ILE A 99 -0.45 5.70 2.86
CA ILE A 99 -1.56 4.75 2.87
C ILE A 99 -2.37 4.93 4.14
N THR A 100 -3.69 4.97 3.96
CA THR A 100 -4.66 4.96 5.06
C THR A 100 -5.64 3.82 4.83
N PHE A 101 -5.89 3.04 5.86
CA PHE A 101 -6.91 2.00 5.84
C PHE A 101 -8.07 2.36 6.77
N TRP A 102 -9.26 1.93 6.40
CA TRP A 102 -10.41 1.89 7.30
C TRP A 102 -10.72 0.45 7.64
N VAL A 103 -10.95 0.19 8.91
CA VAL A 103 -11.17 -1.15 9.46
C VAL A 103 -12.42 -1.17 10.33
N ARG A 104 -13.19 -2.23 10.26
CA ARG A 104 -14.35 -2.44 11.14
C ARG A 104 -14.19 -3.69 12.00
#